data_7d1177536ee9975677467bbc985cfd00
#
_entry.id   7d1177536ee9975677467bbc985cfd00
#
_cell.length_a   1.000
_cell.length_b   1.000
_cell.length_c   1.000
_cell.angle_alpha   90.00
_cell.angle_beta   90.00
_cell.angle_gamma   90.00
#
_symmetry.space_group_name_H-M   'P 1'
#
loop_
_entity.id
_entity.type
_entity.pdbx_description
1 polymer ?
#
loop_
_entity_poly.entity_id
_entity_poly.type
_entity_poly.pdbx_seq_one_letter_code
_entity_poly.pdbx_strand_id
1 'polypeptide(L)'
;MGIPVVRLTDQSADGYFYTMLKDEECDVAINIDEDAFITDPDAMFRLVDYVVEGGYANAGCPDGGGFCPRVANPIVTNPFFNILNLKLIRTAFSRKAVKEFNYLEHKEQMISSFPKERLETRYDFQRDDQEPYYRFFLWMAFNFKTLYLPSQRHDDGTTTILLDPEGNRICMHSWFARFYTTPDWAVKFFEPQRGMQKARIDALINEAYSIRGLEKPRFGFGDRLAFLGNKIIRWIIKVPQRISRWPYKLRKKLSKNR
;
A
#
# COMPACT_ATOMS: atom_id res chain seq x y z
N MET A 1 23.84 -9.45 8.68
CA MET A 1 23.50 -8.09 9.14
C MET A 1 22.00 -8.03 9.33
N GLY A 2 21.50 -7.54 10.48
CA GLY A 2 20.08 -7.32 10.67
C GLY A 2 19.64 -6.06 9.93
N ILE A 3 18.57 -6.14 9.14
CA ILE A 3 17.98 -4.96 8.49
C ILE A 3 17.13 -4.24 9.53
N PRO A 4 17.29 -2.92 9.71
CA PRO A 4 16.47 -2.16 10.64
C PRO A 4 15.00 -2.19 10.19
N VAL A 5 14.08 -2.50 11.11
CA VAL A 5 12.65 -2.47 10.88
C VAL A 5 12.04 -1.33 11.67
N VAL A 6 11.43 -0.38 10.96
CA VAL A 6 10.76 0.78 11.56
C VAL A 6 9.27 0.68 11.34
N ARG A 7 8.49 0.73 12.43
CA ARG A 7 7.03 0.73 12.34
C ARG A 7 6.52 2.17 12.36
N LEU A 8 6.01 2.63 11.23
CA LEU A 8 5.36 3.93 11.10
C LEU A 8 3.86 3.81 11.39
N THR A 9 3.37 4.58 12.35
CA THR A 9 1.96 4.56 12.75
C THR A 9 1.40 5.98 12.85
N ASP A 10 0.07 6.11 12.77
CA ASP A 10 -0.66 7.36 12.98
C ASP A 10 -0.30 8.51 12.03
N GLN A 11 0.25 8.18 10.87
CA GLN A 11 0.51 9.12 9.78
C GLN A 11 -0.49 8.93 8.63
N SER A 12 -0.67 9.95 7.80
CA SER A 12 -1.33 9.80 6.51
C SER A 12 -0.43 9.00 5.55
N ALA A 13 -1.01 8.36 4.53
CA ALA A 13 -0.24 7.53 3.62
C ALA A 13 0.89 8.28 2.88
N ASP A 14 0.73 9.57 2.60
CA ASP A 14 1.81 10.41 2.07
C ASP A 14 2.84 10.78 3.16
N GLY A 15 2.42 10.90 4.41
CA GLY A 15 3.26 11.33 5.53
C GLY A 15 4.39 10.36 5.83
N TYR A 16 4.17 9.05 5.75
CA TYR A 16 5.24 8.09 6.02
C TYR A 16 6.27 8.03 4.90
N PHE A 17 5.91 8.23 3.63
CA PHE A 17 6.89 8.38 2.55
C PHE A 17 7.79 9.59 2.74
N TYR A 18 7.21 10.73 3.16
CA TYR A 18 8.00 11.92 3.50
C TYR A 18 8.89 11.72 4.75
N THR A 19 8.47 10.85 5.67
CA THR A 19 9.29 10.48 6.83
C THR A 19 10.48 9.63 6.41
N MET A 20 10.30 8.64 5.53
CA MET A 20 11.39 7.83 4.97
C MET A 20 12.41 8.70 4.23
N LEU A 21 11.96 9.68 3.44
CA LEU A 21 12.83 10.57 2.69
C LEU A 21 13.69 11.51 3.56
N LYS A 22 13.33 11.72 4.83
CA LYS A 22 14.12 12.51 5.77
C LYS A 22 15.26 11.75 6.43
N ASP A 23 15.22 10.44 6.38
CA ASP A 23 16.27 9.58 6.94
C ASP A 23 17.42 9.49 5.92
N GLU A 24 18.41 10.37 6.09
CA GLU A 24 19.54 10.50 5.18
C GLU A 24 20.52 9.31 5.25
N GLU A 25 20.46 8.52 6.31
CA GLU A 25 21.29 7.32 6.48
C GLU A 25 20.72 6.10 5.72
N CYS A 26 19.45 6.18 5.30
CA CYS A 26 18.77 5.12 4.58
C CYS A 26 18.78 5.40 3.07
N ASP A 27 19.53 4.65 2.28
CA ASP A 27 19.59 4.78 0.81
C ASP A 27 18.38 4.13 0.14
N VAL A 28 17.89 2.99 0.67
CA VAL A 28 16.76 2.23 0.12
C VAL A 28 15.80 1.84 1.23
N ALA A 29 14.50 2.07 1.03
CA ALA A 29 13.47 1.61 1.94
C ALA A 29 12.53 0.61 1.26
N ILE A 30 12.16 -0.44 1.99
CA ILE A 30 11.10 -1.36 1.61
C ILE A 30 9.87 -1.01 2.44
N ASN A 31 8.84 -0.48 1.80
CA ASN A 31 7.55 -0.24 2.44
C ASN A 31 6.67 -1.49 2.35
N ILE A 32 6.14 -1.94 3.47
CA ILE A 32 5.24 -3.09 3.55
C ILE A 32 4.08 -2.71 4.47
N ASP A 33 2.85 -2.79 3.96
CA ASP A 33 1.64 -2.53 4.74
C ASP A 33 1.35 -3.68 5.72
N GLU A 34 0.59 -3.39 6.76
CA GLU A 34 0.27 -4.34 7.85
C GLU A 34 -0.54 -5.57 7.40
N ASP A 35 -1.13 -5.54 6.21
CA ASP A 35 -1.90 -6.63 5.61
C ASP A 35 -1.24 -7.25 4.37
N ALA A 36 0.05 -7.01 4.22
CA ALA A 36 0.91 -7.65 3.24
C ALA A 36 1.81 -8.72 3.91
N PHE A 37 1.93 -9.87 3.30
CA PHE A 37 2.67 -11.03 3.82
C PHE A 37 3.81 -11.38 2.87
N ILE A 38 5.06 -11.19 3.30
CA ILE A 38 6.23 -11.58 2.51
C ILE A 38 6.34 -13.10 2.50
N THR A 39 6.32 -13.68 1.31
CA THR A 39 6.38 -15.13 1.09
C THR A 39 7.79 -15.60 0.72
N ASP A 40 8.58 -14.76 0.04
CA ASP A 40 9.98 -15.03 -0.31
C ASP A 40 10.85 -13.80 -0.02
N PRO A 41 11.50 -13.74 1.16
CA PRO A 41 12.42 -12.65 1.50
C PRO A 41 13.66 -12.60 0.59
N ASP A 42 14.17 -13.73 0.12
CA ASP A 42 15.36 -13.75 -0.70
C ASP A 42 15.08 -13.18 -2.08
N ALA A 43 13.93 -13.51 -2.69
CA ALA A 43 13.47 -12.88 -3.93
C ALA A 43 13.25 -11.38 -3.72
N MET A 44 12.68 -10.97 -2.58
CA MET A 44 12.51 -9.55 -2.25
C MET A 44 13.85 -8.81 -2.18
N PHE A 45 14.90 -9.40 -1.59
CA PHE A 45 16.22 -8.76 -1.53
C PHE A 45 16.91 -8.72 -2.89
N ARG A 46 16.82 -9.78 -3.71
CA ARG A 46 17.31 -9.73 -5.09
C ARG A 46 16.62 -8.61 -5.90
N LEU A 47 15.34 -8.39 -5.65
CA LEU A 47 14.60 -7.30 -6.27
C LEU A 47 15.11 -5.91 -5.83
N VAL A 48 15.60 -5.75 -4.59
CA VAL A 48 16.25 -4.50 -4.15
C VAL A 48 17.48 -4.20 -5.02
N ASP A 49 18.34 -5.19 -5.19
CA ASP A 49 19.54 -5.06 -6.02
C ASP A 49 19.16 -4.70 -7.47
N TYR A 50 18.19 -5.40 -8.03
CA TYR A 50 17.66 -5.12 -9.37
C TYR A 50 17.14 -3.68 -9.53
N VAL A 51 16.43 -3.16 -8.52
CA VAL A 51 15.89 -1.78 -8.51
C VAL A 51 17.01 -0.76 -8.49
N VAL A 52 18.03 -0.98 -7.65
CA VAL A 52 19.16 -0.06 -7.50
C VAL A 52 20.03 -0.04 -8.76
N GLU A 53 20.43 -1.23 -9.24
CA GLU A 53 21.27 -1.38 -10.43
C GLU A 53 20.57 -0.90 -11.71
N GLY A 54 19.26 -1.13 -11.81
CA GLY A 54 18.45 -0.66 -12.94
C GLY A 54 18.13 0.84 -12.93
N GLY A 55 18.52 1.55 -11.87
CA GLY A 55 18.26 2.99 -11.71
C GLY A 55 16.78 3.32 -11.60
N TYR A 56 15.98 2.40 -10.98
CA TYR A 56 14.59 2.67 -10.67
C TYR A 56 14.48 3.43 -9.34
N ALA A 57 13.60 4.43 -9.30
CA ALA A 57 13.28 5.13 -8.07
C ALA A 57 12.28 4.37 -7.21
N ASN A 58 11.41 3.58 -7.86
CA ASN A 58 10.37 2.81 -7.21
C ASN A 58 10.12 1.49 -7.94
N ALA A 59 9.85 0.44 -7.17
CA ALA A 59 9.26 -0.80 -7.66
C ALA A 59 8.02 -1.12 -6.84
N GLY A 60 6.89 -1.41 -7.50
CA GLY A 60 5.63 -1.74 -6.84
C GLY A 60 4.54 -2.19 -7.80
N CYS A 61 3.47 -2.74 -7.24
CA CYS A 61 2.30 -3.12 -8.01
C CYS A 61 1.51 -1.89 -8.46
N PRO A 62 0.96 -1.83 -9.69
CA PRO A 62 -0.02 -0.82 -10.07
C PRO A 62 -1.15 -0.71 -9.03
N ASP A 63 -1.61 0.50 -8.70
CA ASP A 63 -2.69 0.64 -7.72
C ASP A 63 -3.96 -0.09 -8.21
N GLY A 64 -4.64 -0.75 -7.30
CA GLY A 64 -5.71 -1.69 -7.63
C GLY A 64 -5.23 -3.15 -7.74
N GLY A 65 -3.94 -3.43 -7.59
CA GLY A 65 -3.42 -4.80 -7.44
C GLY A 65 -3.39 -5.62 -8.72
N GLY A 66 -3.26 -4.99 -9.91
CA GLY A 66 -3.19 -5.68 -11.19
C GLY A 66 -4.55 -6.12 -11.74
N PHE A 67 -5.46 -6.61 -10.93
CA PHE A 67 -6.82 -7.06 -11.31
C PHE A 67 -7.95 -6.18 -10.73
N CYS A 68 -7.57 -5.07 -10.13
CA CYS A 68 -8.45 -3.98 -9.72
C CYS A 68 -9.63 -4.35 -8.79
N PRO A 69 -9.40 -4.75 -7.52
CA PRO A 69 -10.48 -4.86 -6.54
C PRO A 69 -11.12 -3.48 -6.25
N ARG A 70 -10.48 -2.41 -6.68
CA ARG A 70 -11.00 -1.03 -6.70
C ARG A 70 -10.53 -0.30 -7.96
N VAL A 71 -11.36 0.59 -8.51
CA VAL A 71 -10.96 1.45 -9.63
C VAL A 71 -9.88 2.42 -9.17
N ALA A 72 -8.74 2.45 -9.86
CA ALA A 72 -7.57 3.22 -9.50
C ALA A 72 -6.81 3.71 -10.74
N ASN A 73 -5.90 4.67 -10.56
CA ASN A 73 -4.93 5.04 -11.59
C ASN A 73 -3.73 4.09 -11.50
N PRO A 74 -3.44 3.28 -12.51
CA PRO A 74 -2.40 2.25 -12.43
C PRO A 74 -0.96 2.81 -12.52
N ILE A 75 -0.78 4.07 -12.93
CA ILE A 75 0.53 4.74 -12.91
C ILE A 75 1.02 4.92 -11.47
N VAL A 76 0.09 5.04 -10.52
CA VAL A 76 0.40 5.01 -9.10
C VAL A 76 0.70 3.58 -8.68
N THR A 77 1.77 3.35 -7.94
CA THR A 77 1.98 2.06 -7.29
C THR A 77 1.26 2.01 -5.95
N ASN A 78 0.65 0.87 -5.64
CA ASN A 78 -0.06 0.68 -4.38
C ASN A 78 0.93 0.60 -3.21
N PRO A 79 0.66 1.30 -2.10
CA PRO A 79 1.56 1.33 -0.94
C PRO A 79 1.75 0.01 -0.22
N PHE A 80 0.96 -1.04 -0.49
CA PHE A 80 1.10 -2.29 0.25
C PHE A 80 2.50 -2.90 0.15
N PHE A 81 3.20 -2.65 -0.98
CA PHE A 81 4.58 -3.03 -1.18
C PHE A 81 5.26 -2.06 -2.14
N ASN A 82 6.34 -1.44 -1.70
CA ASN A 82 7.21 -0.62 -2.55
C ASN A 82 8.66 -0.78 -2.13
N ILE A 83 9.56 -0.86 -3.10
CA ILE A 83 10.99 -0.62 -2.92
C ILE A 83 11.27 0.78 -3.42
N LEU A 84 11.74 1.64 -2.54
CA LEU A 84 12.01 3.05 -2.82
C LEU A 84 13.51 3.32 -2.75
N ASN A 85 14.13 3.69 -3.87
CA ASN A 85 15.50 4.19 -3.91
C ASN A 85 15.51 5.63 -3.42
N LEU A 86 15.57 5.79 -2.09
CA LEU A 86 15.48 7.10 -1.43
C LEU A 86 16.61 8.03 -1.86
N LYS A 87 17.82 7.48 -2.05
CA LYS A 87 18.97 8.24 -2.53
C LYS A 87 18.69 8.89 -3.89
N LEU A 88 18.15 8.12 -4.82
CA LEU A 88 17.78 8.63 -6.14
C LEU A 88 16.62 9.64 -6.04
N ILE A 89 15.56 9.33 -5.29
CA ILE A 89 14.39 10.20 -5.16
C ILE A 89 14.79 11.56 -4.58
N ARG A 90 15.70 11.60 -3.58
CA ARG A 90 16.16 12.84 -2.95
C ARG A 90 16.84 13.80 -3.93
N THR A 91 17.37 13.33 -5.05
CA THR A 91 18.05 14.21 -6.05
C THR A 91 17.12 15.28 -6.63
N ALA A 92 15.81 15.05 -6.69
CA ALA A 92 14.82 16.00 -7.20
C ALA A 92 13.67 16.28 -6.23
N PHE A 93 13.61 15.57 -5.11
CA PHE A 93 12.49 15.69 -4.19
C PHE A 93 12.44 17.03 -3.47
N SER A 94 11.27 17.65 -3.54
CA SER A 94 10.85 18.63 -2.53
C SER A 94 9.33 18.54 -2.36
N ARG A 95 8.83 18.84 -1.17
CA ARG A 95 7.37 18.90 -0.94
C ARG A 95 6.68 19.91 -1.85
N LYS A 96 7.39 20.98 -2.23
CA LYS A 96 6.90 21.99 -3.14
C LYS A 96 6.74 21.40 -4.55
N ALA A 97 7.77 20.71 -5.08
CA ALA A 97 7.71 20.05 -6.39
C ALA A 97 6.55 19.03 -6.47
N VAL A 98 6.37 18.19 -5.44
CA VAL A 98 5.26 17.24 -5.39
C VAL A 98 3.91 17.96 -5.35
N LYS A 99 3.79 19.05 -4.57
CA LYS A 99 2.53 19.80 -4.44
C LYS A 99 2.15 20.54 -5.72
N GLU A 100 3.13 21.06 -6.45
CA GLU A 100 2.94 21.83 -7.68
C GLU A 100 2.82 20.95 -8.92
N PHE A 101 3.14 19.66 -8.83
CA PHE A 101 3.04 18.73 -9.95
C PHE A 101 1.60 18.61 -10.44
N ASN A 102 1.38 18.90 -11.72
CA ASN A 102 0.09 18.79 -12.38
C ASN A 102 0.07 17.55 -13.30
N TYR A 103 -0.47 16.44 -12.79
CA TYR A 103 -0.56 15.21 -13.55
C TYR A 103 -1.31 15.35 -14.88
N LEU A 104 -2.40 16.14 -14.89
CA LEU A 104 -3.27 16.26 -16.07
C LEU A 104 -2.54 16.88 -17.27
N GLU A 105 -1.54 17.74 -17.03
CA GLU A 105 -0.69 18.30 -18.10
C GLU A 105 0.25 17.26 -18.73
N HIS A 106 0.64 16.22 -17.98
CA HIS A 106 1.61 15.21 -18.40
C HIS A 106 0.98 13.84 -18.65
N LYS A 107 -0.32 13.73 -18.45
CA LYS A 107 -1.07 12.45 -18.43
C LYS A 107 -0.85 11.61 -19.69
N GLU A 108 -0.96 12.18 -20.88
CA GLU A 108 -0.85 11.42 -22.13
C GLU A 108 0.57 10.84 -22.31
N GLN A 109 1.60 11.60 -21.96
CA GLN A 109 2.97 11.12 -21.97
C GLN A 109 3.16 9.96 -20.98
N MET A 110 2.63 10.09 -19.76
CA MET A 110 2.75 9.05 -18.73
C MET A 110 1.96 7.78 -19.09
N ILE A 111 0.78 7.91 -19.70
CA ILE A 111 0.00 6.78 -20.20
C ILE A 111 0.72 6.06 -21.34
N SER A 112 1.39 6.80 -22.23
CA SER A 112 2.10 6.21 -23.36
C SER A 112 3.32 5.40 -22.92
N SER A 113 3.95 5.77 -21.81
CA SER A 113 5.12 5.06 -21.24
C SER A 113 4.74 3.96 -20.24
N PHE A 114 3.48 3.84 -19.85
CA PHE A 114 3.03 2.83 -18.90
C PHE A 114 2.90 1.45 -19.56
N PRO A 115 3.43 0.36 -18.96
CA PRO A 115 3.36 -1.00 -19.50
C PRO A 115 1.96 -1.58 -19.35
N LYS A 116 1.11 -1.39 -20.35
CA LYS A 116 -0.33 -1.77 -20.31
C LYS A 116 -0.57 -3.27 -20.17
N GLU A 117 0.39 -4.08 -20.58
CA GLU A 117 0.38 -5.54 -20.41
C GLU A 117 0.38 -5.99 -18.94
N ARG A 118 0.64 -5.08 -18.01
CA ARG A 118 0.56 -5.32 -16.56
C ARG A 118 -0.86 -5.22 -16.00
N LEU A 119 -1.84 -4.89 -16.85
CA LEU A 119 -3.23 -4.67 -16.44
C LEU A 119 -4.11 -5.81 -16.94
N GLU A 120 -4.82 -6.47 -16.02
CA GLU A 120 -5.86 -7.47 -16.35
C GLU A 120 -7.22 -6.83 -16.59
N THR A 121 -7.48 -5.66 -16.04
CA THR A 121 -8.78 -5.01 -16.04
C THR A 121 -8.70 -3.56 -16.48
N ARG A 122 -9.88 -2.96 -16.66
CA ARG A 122 -9.98 -1.54 -17.01
C ARG A 122 -9.68 -0.65 -15.81
N TYR A 123 -8.77 0.31 -15.99
CA TYR A 123 -8.37 1.32 -15.03
C TYR A 123 -8.86 2.72 -15.42
N ASP A 124 -8.82 3.64 -14.46
CA ASP A 124 -9.17 5.04 -14.67
C ASP A 124 -7.94 5.94 -14.55
N PHE A 125 -7.30 6.21 -15.67
CA PHE A 125 -6.16 7.11 -15.77
C PHE A 125 -6.51 8.59 -15.52
N GLN A 126 -7.79 8.95 -15.34
CA GLN A 126 -8.18 10.33 -15.01
C GLN A 126 -8.03 10.64 -13.51
N ARG A 127 -7.86 9.62 -12.67
CA ARG A 127 -7.77 9.81 -11.23
C ARG A 127 -6.36 10.25 -10.81
N ASP A 128 -6.26 11.40 -10.18
CA ASP A 128 -5.00 11.97 -9.68
C ASP A 128 -5.01 12.27 -8.18
N ASP A 129 -6.15 12.18 -7.51
CA ASP A 129 -6.36 12.57 -6.11
C ASP A 129 -7.14 11.56 -5.24
N GLN A 130 -7.25 10.31 -5.70
CA GLN A 130 -8.07 9.30 -5.02
C GLN A 130 -7.59 9.01 -3.59
N GLU A 131 -6.27 9.00 -3.39
CA GLU A 131 -5.65 8.75 -2.11
C GLU A 131 -4.55 9.80 -1.84
N PRO A 132 -4.20 10.08 -0.58
CA PRO A 132 -3.21 11.11 -0.25
C PRO A 132 -1.85 10.92 -0.91
N TYR A 133 -1.44 9.66 -1.17
CA TYR A 133 -0.15 9.32 -1.76
C TYR A 133 -0.11 9.49 -3.29
N TYR A 134 -1.24 9.66 -3.98
CA TYR A 134 -1.29 9.72 -5.45
C TYR A 134 -0.34 10.74 -6.02
N ARG A 135 -0.39 11.96 -5.51
CA ARG A 135 0.44 13.05 -6.02
C ARG A 135 1.93 12.77 -5.92
N PHE A 136 2.37 12.14 -4.83
CA PHE A 136 3.75 11.73 -4.65
C PHE A 136 4.19 10.68 -5.68
N PHE A 137 3.39 9.62 -5.87
CA PHE A 137 3.73 8.56 -6.83
C PHE A 137 3.63 9.03 -8.29
N LEU A 138 2.66 9.86 -8.63
CA LEU A 138 2.56 10.45 -9.97
C LEU A 138 3.75 11.36 -10.28
N TRP A 139 4.13 12.23 -9.34
CA TRP A 139 5.33 13.04 -9.46
C TRP A 139 6.58 12.17 -9.63
N MET A 140 6.70 11.12 -8.84
CA MET A 140 7.85 10.20 -8.90
C MET A 140 7.90 9.44 -10.23
N ALA A 141 6.76 8.91 -10.70
CA ALA A 141 6.68 8.20 -11.99
C ALA A 141 6.96 9.11 -13.21
N PHE A 142 6.72 10.42 -13.08
CA PHE A 142 7.07 11.39 -14.12
C PHE A 142 8.56 11.70 -14.15
N ASN A 143 9.20 11.85 -13.00
CA ASN A 143 10.59 12.29 -12.90
C ASN A 143 11.61 11.15 -12.96
N PHE A 144 11.21 9.90 -12.68
CA PHE A 144 12.10 8.76 -12.54
C PHE A 144 11.50 7.50 -13.16
N LYS A 145 12.35 6.50 -13.37
CA LYS A 145 11.91 5.17 -13.77
C LYS A 145 11.14 4.50 -12.63
N THR A 146 9.97 3.95 -12.91
CA THR A 146 9.19 3.08 -12.02
C THR A 146 9.18 1.67 -12.60
N LEU A 147 9.50 0.67 -11.78
CA LEU A 147 9.35 -0.74 -12.10
C LEU A 147 7.96 -1.20 -11.66
N TYR A 148 7.06 -1.39 -12.61
CA TYR A 148 5.74 -1.95 -12.36
C TYR A 148 5.84 -3.47 -12.25
N LEU A 149 5.62 -4.00 -11.05
CA LEU A 149 5.73 -5.42 -10.78
C LEU A 149 4.48 -6.16 -11.27
N PRO A 150 4.64 -7.36 -11.86
CA PRO A 150 3.51 -8.20 -12.23
C PRO A 150 2.78 -8.71 -10.98
N SER A 151 1.51 -9.03 -11.14
CA SER A 151 0.70 -9.58 -10.08
C SER A 151 -0.26 -10.63 -10.61
N GLN A 152 -0.70 -11.50 -9.72
CA GLN A 152 -1.70 -12.52 -9.99
C GLN A 152 -2.81 -12.44 -8.96
N ARG A 153 -4.01 -12.87 -9.36
CA ARG A 153 -5.13 -13.03 -8.44
C ARG A 153 -4.97 -14.35 -7.69
N HIS A 154 -5.10 -14.29 -6.38
CA HIS A 154 -5.18 -15.48 -5.55
C HIS A 154 -6.54 -16.20 -5.73
N ASP A 155 -6.60 -17.50 -5.42
CA ASP A 155 -7.80 -18.33 -5.54
C ASP A 155 -8.98 -17.85 -4.71
N ASP A 156 -8.73 -17.05 -3.66
CA ASP A 156 -9.79 -16.38 -2.88
C ASP A 156 -10.49 -15.23 -3.64
N GLY A 157 -10.06 -14.93 -4.86
CA GLY A 157 -10.63 -13.91 -5.75
C GLY A 157 -10.38 -12.46 -5.34
N THR A 158 -9.71 -12.21 -4.19
CA THR A 158 -9.54 -10.87 -3.62
C THR A 158 -8.07 -10.51 -3.39
N THR A 159 -7.26 -11.47 -2.94
CA THR A 159 -5.85 -11.26 -2.57
C THR A 159 -5.00 -11.07 -3.82
N THR A 160 -4.12 -10.09 -3.78
CA THR A 160 -3.08 -9.88 -4.80
C THR A 160 -1.84 -10.68 -4.43
N ILE A 161 -1.35 -11.51 -5.34
CA ILE A 161 -0.03 -12.13 -5.29
C ILE A 161 0.90 -11.24 -6.10
N LEU A 162 1.92 -10.68 -5.46
CA LEU A 162 2.94 -9.86 -6.12
C LEU A 162 4.10 -10.73 -6.56
N LEU A 163 4.54 -10.52 -7.80
CA LEU A 163 5.64 -11.26 -8.40
C LEU A 163 6.84 -10.32 -8.65
N ASP A 164 8.04 -10.89 -8.68
CA ASP A 164 9.20 -10.21 -9.23
C ASP A 164 9.17 -10.23 -10.79
N PRO A 165 10.12 -9.58 -11.48
CA PRO A 165 10.19 -9.61 -12.93
C PRO A 165 10.39 -11.02 -13.53
N GLU A 166 10.92 -11.96 -12.75
CA GLU A 166 11.16 -13.35 -13.15
C GLU A 166 9.94 -14.25 -12.91
N GLY A 167 8.89 -13.74 -12.25
CA GLY A 167 7.66 -14.46 -11.94
C GLY A 167 7.67 -15.17 -10.59
N ASN A 168 8.67 -14.94 -9.73
CA ASN A 168 8.68 -15.50 -8.39
C ASN A 168 7.73 -14.73 -7.47
N ARG A 169 6.98 -15.47 -6.62
CA ARG A 169 6.07 -14.86 -5.64
C ARG A 169 6.87 -14.19 -4.53
N ILE A 170 6.70 -12.89 -4.34
CA ILE A 170 7.37 -12.11 -3.29
C ILE A 170 6.46 -11.90 -2.08
N CYS A 171 5.21 -11.54 -2.35
CA CYS A 171 4.30 -11.01 -1.33
C CYS A 171 2.85 -11.34 -1.68
N MET A 172 2.02 -11.47 -0.66
CA MET A 172 0.55 -11.50 -0.77
C MET A 172 -0.04 -10.28 -0.05
N HIS A 173 -0.95 -9.58 -0.70
CA HIS A 173 -1.69 -8.47 -0.07
C HIS A 173 -3.16 -8.85 0.08
N SER A 174 -3.61 -8.93 1.34
CA SER A 174 -4.95 -9.45 1.65
C SER A 174 -6.09 -8.53 1.25
N TRP A 175 -5.87 -7.23 1.15
CA TRP A 175 -6.92 -6.22 1.04
C TRP A 175 -7.92 -6.26 2.20
N PHE A 176 -8.49 -5.13 2.55
CA PHE A 176 -9.60 -5.01 3.51
C PHE A 176 -9.31 -5.49 4.93
N ALA A 177 -8.04 -5.58 5.37
CA ALA A 177 -7.67 -5.97 6.73
C ALA A 177 -8.32 -5.14 7.82
N ARG A 178 -8.73 -3.92 7.52
CA ARG A 178 -9.53 -3.07 8.44
C ARG A 178 -10.82 -3.75 8.92
N PHE A 179 -11.34 -4.72 8.17
CA PHE A 179 -12.53 -5.50 8.53
C PHE A 179 -12.22 -6.80 9.29
N TYR A 180 -10.94 -7.14 9.48
CA TYR A 180 -10.51 -8.37 10.15
C TYR A 180 -11.13 -8.54 11.55
N THR A 181 -11.21 -7.45 12.33
CA THR A 181 -11.79 -7.46 13.66
C THR A 181 -13.27 -7.02 13.69
N THR A 182 -13.86 -6.76 12.55
CA THR A 182 -15.26 -6.35 12.44
C THR A 182 -16.13 -7.60 12.37
N PRO A 183 -17.18 -7.70 13.20
CA PRO A 183 -18.10 -8.85 13.13
C PRO A 183 -18.72 -9.00 11.73
N ASP A 184 -18.87 -10.23 11.25
CA ASP A 184 -19.35 -10.52 9.90
C ASP A 184 -20.72 -9.90 9.58
N TRP A 185 -21.62 -9.85 10.56
CA TRP A 185 -22.91 -9.20 10.39
C TRP A 185 -22.79 -7.69 10.11
N ALA A 186 -21.83 -7.02 10.75
CA ALA A 186 -21.58 -5.59 10.52
C ALA A 186 -20.90 -5.37 9.16
N VAL A 187 -19.96 -6.24 8.75
CA VAL A 187 -19.37 -6.18 7.41
C VAL A 187 -20.45 -6.38 6.36
N LYS A 188 -21.32 -7.36 6.49
CA LYS A 188 -22.43 -7.61 5.55
C LYS A 188 -23.41 -6.44 5.47
N PHE A 189 -23.65 -5.75 6.57
CA PHE A 189 -24.54 -4.59 6.61
C PHE A 189 -23.97 -3.35 5.91
N PHE A 190 -22.69 -3.04 6.14
CA PHE A 190 -22.05 -1.84 5.60
C PHE A 190 -21.39 -2.06 4.24
N GLU A 191 -20.93 -3.27 3.95
CA GLU A 191 -20.17 -3.64 2.74
C GLU A 191 -20.56 -5.07 2.30
N PRO A 192 -21.82 -5.28 1.84
CA PRO A 192 -22.35 -6.63 1.59
C PRO A 192 -21.55 -7.44 0.58
N GLN A 193 -20.82 -6.77 -0.33
CA GLN A 193 -20.00 -7.44 -1.34
C GLN A 193 -18.68 -8.01 -0.80
N ARG A 194 -18.29 -7.68 0.44
CA ARG A 194 -16.97 -7.99 0.99
C ARG A 194 -16.92 -9.19 1.92
N GLY A 195 -18.04 -9.83 2.19
CA GLY A 195 -18.12 -11.15 2.83
C GLY A 195 -17.28 -11.38 4.10
N MET A 196 -16.97 -12.62 4.40
CA MET A 196 -16.27 -13.07 5.62
C MET A 196 -14.76 -12.82 5.56
N GLN A 197 -14.33 -11.59 5.81
CA GLN A 197 -12.92 -11.19 5.71
C GLN A 197 -12.01 -11.89 6.72
N LYS A 198 -12.51 -12.15 7.95
CA LYS A 198 -11.69 -12.75 8.99
C LYS A 198 -11.21 -14.16 8.60
N ALA A 199 -12.10 -15.04 8.18
CA ALA A 199 -11.74 -16.40 7.80
C ALA A 199 -10.77 -16.44 6.62
N ARG A 200 -11.01 -15.59 5.62
CA ARG A 200 -10.10 -15.43 4.46
C ARG A 200 -8.71 -14.97 4.87
N ILE A 201 -8.60 -13.93 5.68
CA ILE A 201 -7.30 -13.41 6.13
C ILE A 201 -6.61 -14.42 7.07
N ASP A 202 -7.34 -15.13 7.93
CA ASP A 202 -6.76 -16.21 8.74
C ASP A 202 -6.17 -17.34 7.86
N ALA A 203 -6.84 -17.69 6.76
CA ALA A 203 -6.33 -18.66 5.78
C ALA A 203 -5.04 -18.17 5.12
N LEU A 204 -4.98 -16.90 4.68
CA LEU A 204 -3.78 -16.30 4.10
C LEU A 204 -2.61 -16.23 5.08
N ILE A 205 -2.88 -15.92 6.35
CA ILE A 205 -1.84 -15.94 7.38
C ILE A 205 -1.27 -17.36 7.51
N ASN A 206 -2.13 -18.38 7.58
CA ASN A 206 -1.68 -19.77 7.66
C ASN A 206 -0.88 -20.18 6.40
N GLU A 207 -1.33 -19.78 5.22
CA GLU A 207 -0.61 -20.03 3.96
C GLU A 207 0.78 -19.38 3.98
N ALA A 208 0.88 -18.10 4.35
CA ALA A 208 2.15 -17.38 4.41
C ALA A 208 3.16 -18.05 5.37
N TYR A 209 2.71 -18.50 6.53
CA TYR A 209 3.55 -19.26 7.46
C TYR A 209 3.96 -20.63 6.89
N SER A 210 3.03 -21.33 6.24
CA SER A 210 3.28 -22.64 5.60
C SER A 210 4.30 -22.54 4.47
N ILE A 211 4.19 -21.56 3.58
CA ILE A 211 5.14 -21.33 2.47
C ILE A 211 6.55 -21.14 3.00
N ARG A 212 6.70 -20.44 4.12
CA ARG A 212 7.99 -20.18 4.75
C ARG A 212 8.50 -21.29 5.67
N GLY A 213 7.73 -22.35 5.87
CA GLY A 213 8.05 -23.40 6.85
C GLY A 213 8.15 -22.88 8.29
N LEU A 214 7.42 -21.81 8.63
CA LEU A 214 7.45 -21.19 9.95
C LEU A 214 6.21 -21.58 10.75
N GLU A 215 6.39 -21.70 12.08
CA GLU A 215 5.26 -21.84 12.98
C GLU A 215 4.56 -20.50 13.23
N LYS A 216 3.23 -20.51 13.18
CA LYS A 216 2.42 -19.34 13.50
C LYS A 216 2.57 -19.00 14.99
N PRO A 217 2.90 -17.75 15.35
CA PRO A 217 3.02 -17.36 16.75
C PRO A 217 1.68 -17.54 17.48
N ARG A 218 1.75 -18.11 18.67
CA ARG A 218 0.59 -18.25 19.55
C ARG A 218 0.49 -17.01 20.41
N PHE A 219 -0.55 -16.22 20.22
CA PHE A 219 -0.83 -15.07 21.08
C PHE A 219 -1.43 -15.55 22.40
N GLY A 220 -0.76 -15.26 23.50
CA GLY A 220 -1.21 -15.54 24.84
C GLY A 220 -2.32 -14.59 25.30
N PHE A 221 -2.84 -14.83 26.50
CA PHE A 221 -3.86 -13.96 27.11
C PHE A 221 -3.33 -12.53 27.32
N GLY A 222 -2.05 -12.38 27.74
CA GLY A 222 -1.40 -11.09 27.91
C GLY A 222 -1.33 -10.26 26.62
N ASP A 223 -1.02 -10.91 25.48
CA ASP A 223 -0.98 -10.24 24.17
C ASP A 223 -2.37 -9.71 23.76
N ARG A 224 -3.41 -10.47 24.04
CA ARG A 224 -4.81 -10.08 23.78
C ARG A 224 -5.23 -8.90 24.64
N LEU A 225 -4.83 -8.86 25.93
CA LEU A 225 -5.08 -7.73 26.80
C LEU A 225 -4.31 -6.49 26.37
N ALA A 226 -3.03 -6.63 25.99
CA ALA A 226 -2.22 -5.54 25.47
C ALA A 226 -2.82 -4.96 24.17
N PHE A 227 -3.28 -5.82 23.27
CA PHE A 227 -3.97 -5.41 22.04
C PHE A 227 -5.26 -4.62 22.34
N LEU A 228 -6.09 -5.13 23.28
CA LEU A 228 -7.33 -4.47 23.68
C LEU A 228 -7.04 -3.11 24.36
N GLY A 229 -6.06 -3.06 25.26
CA GLY A 229 -5.61 -1.82 25.91
C GLY A 229 -5.14 -0.78 24.89
N ASN A 230 -4.30 -1.16 23.96
CA ASN A 230 -3.86 -0.29 22.88
C ASN A 230 -5.01 0.20 21.99
N LYS A 231 -6.00 -0.64 21.70
CA LYS A 231 -7.19 -0.27 20.92
C LYS A 231 -8.03 0.80 21.66
N ILE A 232 -8.20 0.64 22.98
CA ILE A 232 -8.93 1.60 23.81
C ILE A 232 -8.17 2.94 23.89
N ILE A 233 -6.88 2.91 24.15
CA ILE A 233 -6.02 4.11 24.21
C ILE A 233 -6.07 4.88 22.89
N ARG A 234 -5.90 4.18 21.75
CA ARG A 234 -6.00 4.80 20.42
C ARG A 234 -7.41 5.37 20.15
N TRP A 235 -8.45 4.72 20.64
CA TRP A 235 -9.81 5.22 20.51
C TRP A 235 -9.97 6.54 21.27
N ILE A 236 -9.50 6.61 22.52
CA ILE A 236 -9.54 7.79 23.37
C ILE A 236 -8.76 8.95 22.72
N ILE A 237 -7.54 8.71 22.25
CA ILE A 237 -6.69 9.73 21.61
C ILE A 237 -7.34 10.25 20.30
N LYS A 238 -8.04 9.40 19.54
CA LYS A 238 -8.66 9.78 18.27
C LYS A 238 -10.02 10.49 18.41
N VAL A 239 -10.66 10.43 19.57
CA VAL A 239 -11.95 11.10 19.82
C VAL A 239 -11.86 12.61 19.58
N PRO A 240 -10.92 13.36 20.14
CA PRO A 240 -10.79 14.80 19.89
C PRO A 240 -10.59 15.14 18.41
N GLN A 241 -9.77 14.35 17.72
CA GLN A 241 -9.51 14.53 16.28
C GLN A 241 -10.75 14.25 15.42
N ARG A 242 -11.60 13.31 15.83
CA ARG A 242 -12.86 13.02 15.14
C ARG A 242 -13.86 14.14 15.34
N ILE A 243 -13.96 14.68 16.55
CA ILE A 243 -14.84 15.80 16.89
C ILE A 243 -14.41 17.05 16.12
N SER A 244 -13.12 17.38 16.08
CA SER A 244 -12.63 18.55 15.34
C SER A 244 -12.83 18.46 13.82
N ARG A 245 -12.86 17.24 13.25
CA ARG A 245 -13.11 17.01 11.81
C ARG A 245 -14.59 16.91 11.46
N TRP A 246 -15.49 16.84 12.40
CA TRP A 246 -16.93 16.68 12.18
C TRP A 246 -17.58 17.85 11.42
N PRO A 247 -17.29 19.13 11.74
CA PRO A 247 -17.80 20.26 10.96
C PRO A 247 -17.36 20.25 9.50
N TYR A 248 -16.10 19.82 9.24
CA TYR A 248 -15.58 19.72 7.87
C TYR A 248 -16.31 18.62 7.07
N LYS A 249 -16.53 17.44 7.68
CA LYS A 249 -17.27 16.34 7.03
C LYS A 249 -18.72 16.71 6.75
N LEU A 250 -19.40 17.45 7.64
CA LEU A 250 -20.74 17.96 7.43
C LEU A 250 -20.79 18.94 6.27
N ARG A 251 -19.87 19.90 6.19
CA ARG A 251 -19.78 20.85 5.07
C ARG A 251 -19.56 20.13 3.73
N LYS A 252 -18.66 19.15 3.69
CA LYS A 252 -18.40 18.36 2.48
C LYS A 252 -19.60 17.50 2.06
N LYS A 253 -20.43 17.04 3.00
CA LYS A 253 -21.64 16.27 2.70
C LYS A 253 -22.77 17.18 2.17
N LEU A 254 -22.88 18.39 2.70
CA LEU A 254 -23.86 19.38 2.26
C LEU A 254 -23.51 19.99 0.90
N SER A 255 -22.23 20.12 0.55
CA SER A 255 -21.80 20.61 -0.76
C SER A 255 -21.92 19.57 -1.90
N LYS A 256 -22.04 18.27 -1.58
CA LYS A 256 -22.27 17.22 -2.59
C LYS A 256 -23.75 17.02 -2.93
N ASN A 257 -24.65 17.59 -2.16
CA ASN A 257 -26.09 17.49 -2.35
C ASN A 257 -26.68 18.78 -2.95
N ARG A 258 -25.84 19.69 -3.41
CA ARG A 258 -26.16 20.85 -4.26
C ARG A 258 -25.52 20.65 -5.63
#